data_39f17d963aff4ae83a7beb0afb8b528e
#
_entry.id   39f17d963aff4ae83a7beb0afb8b528e
#
_cell.length_a   1.000
_cell.length_b   1.000
_cell.length_c   1.000
_cell.angle_alpha   90.00
_cell.angle_beta   90.00
_cell.angle_gamma   90.00
#
_symmetry.space_group_name_H-M   'P 1'
#
loop_
_entity.id
_entity.type
_entity.pdbx_description
1 polymer ?
#
loop_
_entity_poly.entity_id
_entity_poly.type
_entity_poly.pdbx_seq_one_letter_code
_entity_poly.pdbx_strand_id
1 'polypeptide(L)'
;MRNLYKNIVKTLLVSTPFLLTGCIEETEPMNGTATAGQIQGNAQASEALVNALPAKFNAIFSRGDHYSFGYGGIMHIRDVMTGDMATVTSNYDSFDAFARVRNMGPKYVYMQYVWNYYTGFILSANNIIRNINETSANDAQKGQLGLGYAFRALCYLDMARMFEFLPNEKFPSGKNAEGVDVTNLTVPIVTEKTTIEESRKNPRVTREKMFEFIKSDLNKAETLIPNYKSSNKAMPNLACVYGLKARLYMWVEKYDSAQIYARKAIDESHATPMTKEQSLDTKTGFNQSTPWMWASSQTADDATVKSKLINWTSFLSNESEWGYTSYGGPVIMISRDMYDRLSDTDWRKLEFRAPDGSALAAQNTYCDDQYKPGGDQELPKYASLKFRPGGGDVKSNTIGAATSFPIMRVEEMYFIEAEAAAHQNPTQGKTLLVNFMRAYRDANYSTTASTKDAVVEEIVFQKRVELWGEGQTFYDIKRLNYSVKRAYTGTNFKETARYNTNGRPAWMNFCIIRNEGNNNDVLLTTNNPDPTGLYEPVR
;
A
#
# COMPACT_ATOMS: atom_id res chain seq x y z
N MET A 1 -84.10 3.38 1.73
CA MET A 1 -82.68 3.42 1.43
C MET A 1 -82.24 4.24 0.19
N ARG A 2 -83.17 4.88 -0.48
CA ARG A 2 -82.87 5.64 -1.75
C ARG A 2 -82.64 7.16 -1.54
N ASN A 3 -82.95 7.67 -0.35
CA ASN A 3 -82.82 9.08 -0.02
C ASN A 3 -81.59 9.44 0.82
N LEU A 4 -80.86 8.46 1.33
CA LEU A 4 -79.64 8.70 2.09
C LEU A 4 -78.41 8.94 1.18
N TYR A 5 -78.42 8.36 -0.01
CA TYR A 5 -77.34 8.50 -0.98
C TYR A 5 -77.30 9.83 -1.72
N LYS A 6 -78.45 10.52 -1.80
CA LYS A 6 -78.51 11.82 -2.48
C LYS A 6 -77.97 12.99 -1.67
N ASN A 7 -77.92 12.87 -0.36
CA ASN A 7 -77.39 13.91 0.52
C ASN A 7 -75.89 13.83 0.76
N ILE A 8 -75.28 12.64 0.59
CA ILE A 8 -73.82 12.45 0.71
C ILE A 8 -73.08 12.96 -0.52
N VAL A 9 -73.69 12.89 -1.71
CA VAL A 9 -73.07 13.38 -2.95
C VAL A 9 -73.14 14.92 -3.09
N LYS A 10 -74.05 15.60 -2.38
CA LYS A 10 -74.14 17.04 -2.42
C LYS A 10 -73.24 17.75 -1.41
N THR A 11 -72.74 17.09 -0.39
CA THR A 11 -71.82 17.66 0.60
C THR A 11 -70.35 17.51 0.20
N LEU A 12 -70.05 16.71 -0.85
CA LEU A 12 -68.70 16.52 -1.37
C LEU A 12 -68.28 17.43 -2.55
N LEU A 13 -69.12 18.38 -2.93
CA LEU A 13 -68.89 19.26 -4.10
C LEU A 13 -68.73 20.74 -3.77
N VAL A 14 -68.58 21.08 -2.50
CA VAL A 14 -68.23 22.47 -2.08
C VAL A 14 -67.12 22.40 -1.01
N SER A 15 -66.02 21.77 -1.34
CA SER A 15 -64.73 22.04 -0.68
C SER A 15 -63.77 22.60 -1.74
N THR A 16 -63.59 23.90 -1.70
CA THR A 16 -62.56 24.71 -2.32
C THR A 16 -61.23 23.97 -2.41
N PRO A 17 -60.48 24.13 -3.52
CA PRO A 17 -59.12 23.65 -3.57
C PRO A 17 -58.26 24.49 -2.63
N PHE A 18 -58.04 24.03 -1.42
CA PHE A 18 -56.88 24.43 -0.67
C PHE A 18 -55.68 23.91 -1.47
N LEU A 19 -54.94 24.80 -2.08
CA LEU A 19 -53.62 24.62 -2.56
C LEU A 19 -52.79 24.02 -1.42
N LEU A 20 -52.64 22.70 -1.42
CA LEU A 20 -51.58 22.03 -0.71
C LEU A 20 -50.29 22.40 -1.46
N THR A 21 -49.73 23.56 -1.17
CA THR A 21 -48.30 23.73 -1.22
C THR A 21 -47.76 22.88 -0.10
N GLY A 22 -47.74 21.58 -0.29
CA GLY A 22 -46.90 20.66 0.48
C GLY A 22 -45.48 21.06 0.13
N CYS A 23 -44.83 21.82 0.98
CA CYS A 23 -43.39 21.70 1.10
C CYS A 23 -43.12 20.23 1.23
N ILE A 24 -42.54 19.61 0.22
CA ILE A 24 -41.80 18.35 0.39
C ILE A 24 -40.63 18.78 1.24
N GLU A 25 -40.80 18.77 2.57
CA GLU A 25 -39.67 18.73 3.46
C GLU A 25 -38.94 17.43 3.09
N GLU A 26 -37.71 17.53 2.61
CA GLU A 26 -36.84 16.37 2.49
C GLU A 26 -36.88 15.65 3.82
N THR A 27 -37.54 14.51 3.86
CA THR A 27 -37.55 13.68 5.05
C THR A 27 -36.11 13.23 5.30
N GLU A 28 -35.53 13.77 6.36
CA GLU A 28 -34.20 13.35 6.81
C GLU A 28 -34.20 11.84 7.03
N PRO A 29 -33.17 11.11 6.58
CA PRO A 29 -33.11 9.67 6.74
C PRO A 29 -33.12 9.31 8.24
N MET A 30 -34.15 8.62 8.69
CA MET A 30 -34.32 8.16 10.08
C MET A 30 -33.47 6.91 10.43
N ASN A 31 -32.60 6.48 9.53
CA ASN A 31 -31.82 5.25 9.63
C ASN A 31 -30.37 5.45 10.16
N GLY A 32 -30.08 6.56 10.82
CA GLY A 32 -28.76 6.85 11.39
C GLY A 32 -27.72 7.32 10.36
N THR A 33 -28.10 7.61 9.12
CA THR A 33 -27.24 8.26 8.12
C THR A 33 -27.45 9.76 8.17
N ALA A 34 -26.37 10.54 8.38
CA ALA A 34 -26.42 12.00 8.33
C ALA A 34 -26.45 12.48 6.87
N THR A 35 -27.28 13.48 6.58
CA THR A 35 -27.28 14.17 5.27
C THR A 35 -26.01 15.03 5.11
N ALA A 36 -25.62 15.33 3.87
CA ALA A 36 -24.49 16.22 3.59
C ALA A 36 -24.64 17.59 4.28
N GLY A 37 -25.89 18.13 4.38
CA GLY A 37 -26.16 19.38 5.08
C GLY A 37 -26.00 19.31 6.60
N GLN A 38 -26.29 18.15 7.21
CA GLN A 38 -26.08 17.91 8.64
C GLN A 38 -24.59 17.74 8.99
N ILE A 39 -23.77 17.27 8.04
CA ILE A 39 -22.32 17.15 8.20
C ILE A 39 -21.63 18.50 7.99
N GLN A 40 -22.13 19.31 7.03
CA GLN A 40 -21.61 20.64 6.77
C GLN A 40 -21.82 21.55 7.99
N GLY A 41 -20.72 21.99 8.59
CA GLY A 41 -20.75 22.84 9.79
C GLY A 41 -20.80 22.10 11.13
N ASN A 42 -20.94 20.78 11.14
CA ASN A 42 -20.85 19.98 12.37
C ASN A 42 -19.43 19.45 12.56
N ALA A 43 -18.70 20.02 13.51
CA ALA A 43 -17.31 19.66 13.81
C ALA A 43 -17.15 18.17 14.21
N GLN A 44 -18.09 17.61 14.96
CA GLN A 44 -18.06 16.20 15.39
C GLN A 44 -18.28 15.24 14.22
N ALA A 45 -19.18 15.58 13.28
CA ALA A 45 -19.40 14.79 12.08
C ALA A 45 -18.16 14.80 11.16
N SER A 46 -17.50 15.94 11.01
CA SER A 46 -16.25 16.05 10.26
C SER A 46 -15.14 15.23 10.90
N GLU A 47 -15.01 15.25 12.23
CA GLU A 47 -14.04 14.45 12.96
C GLU A 47 -14.29 12.94 12.81
N ALA A 48 -15.54 12.49 12.83
CA ALA A 48 -15.89 11.10 12.60
C ALA A 48 -15.47 10.61 11.19
N LEU A 49 -15.68 11.46 10.15
CA LEU A 49 -15.22 11.15 8.79
C LEU A 49 -13.69 11.05 8.71
N VAL A 50 -12.97 11.94 9.38
CA VAL A 50 -11.51 11.94 9.42
C VAL A 50 -10.99 10.68 10.12
N ASN A 51 -11.56 10.31 11.26
CA ASN A 51 -11.16 9.13 12.02
C ASN A 51 -11.46 7.81 11.28
N ALA A 52 -12.38 7.80 10.32
CA ALA A 52 -12.64 6.66 9.46
C ALA A 52 -11.55 6.41 8.39
N LEU A 53 -10.68 7.41 8.08
CA LEU A 53 -9.64 7.24 7.06
C LEU A 53 -8.57 6.22 7.48
N PRO A 54 -7.92 6.31 8.65
CA PRO A 54 -6.90 5.33 9.04
C PRO A 54 -7.47 3.93 9.25
N ALA A 55 -8.76 3.79 9.59
CA ALA A 55 -9.43 2.48 9.68
C ALA A 55 -9.42 1.73 8.34
N LYS A 56 -9.34 2.44 7.20
CA LYS A 56 -9.20 1.81 5.88
C LYS A 56 -7.91 1.00 5.75
N PHE A 57 -6.85 1.33 6.46
CA PHE A 57 -5.62 0.53 6.42
C PHE A 57 -5.82 -0.92 6.86
N ASN A 58 -6.79 -1.16 7.75
CA ASN A 58 -7.09 -2.47 8.32
C ASN A 58 -8.45 -3.04 7.85
N ALA A 59 -9.07 -2.46 6.83
CA ALA A 59 -10.40 -2.88 6.39
C ALA A 59 -10.36 -4.24 5.69
N ILE A 60 -11.13 -5.20 6.21
CA ILE A 60 -11.35 -6.49 5.53
C ILE A 60 -12.32 -6.26 4.35
N PHE A 61 -12.00 -6.85 3.20
CA PHE A 61 -12.90 -6.82 2.05
C PHE A 61 -14.18 -7.63 2.34
N SER A 62 -15.30 -7.21 1.77
CA SER A 62 -16.64 -7.74 2.08
C SER A 62 -16.78 -9.27 1.93
N ARG A 63 -15.97 -9.91 1.09
CA ARG A 63 -15.96 -11.37 0.94
C ARG A 63 -15.21 -12.10 2.05
N GLY A 64 -14.38 -11.41 2.84
CA GLY A 64 -13.54 -12.03 3.86
C GLY A 64 -12.48 -12.99 3.30
N ASP A 65 -12.01 -12.75 2.07
CA ASP A 65 -10.91 -13.51 1.48
C ASP A 65 -9.63 -13.26 2.30
N HIS A 66 -8.83 -14.28 2.55
CA HIS A 66 -7.72 -14.23 3.51
C HIS A 66 -6.61 -13.23 3.15
N TYR A 67 -6.41 -12.94 1.86
CA TYR A 67 -5.45 -11.93 1.36
C TYR A 67 -5.95 -10.49 1.52
N SER A 68 -7.21 -10.27 1.90
CA SER A 68 -7.92 -9.00 1.78
C SER A 68 -8.01 -8.23 3.10
N PHE A 69 -6.86 -7.91 3.70
CA PHE A 69 -6.75 -7.19 4.98
C PHE A 69 -6.25 -5.75 4.84
N GLY A 70 -6.83 -5.01 3.93
CA GLY A 70 -6.55 -3.59 3.76
C GLY A 70 -5.21 -3.32 3.09
N TYR A 71 -4.57 -2.23 3.49
CA TYR A 71 -3.31 -1.79 2.88
C TYR A 71 -2.18 -2.80 3.05
N GLY A 72 -2.12 -3.46 4.21
CA GLY A 72 -1.14 -4.51 4.48
C GLY A 72 -1.24 -5.68 3.50
N GLY A 73 -2.46 -6.10 3.15
CA GLY A 73 -2.69 -7.13 2.13
C GLY A 73 -2.14 -6.72 0.76
N ILE A 74 -2.36 -5.46 0.37
CA ILE A 74 -1.86 -4.94 -0.91
C ILE A 74 -0.32 -4.80 -0.90
N MET A 75 0.28 -4.41 0.23
CA MET A 75 1.74 -4.41 0.37
C MET A 75 2.31 -5.80 0.15
N HIS A 76 1.75 -6.82 0.79
CA HIS A 76 2.19 -8.20 0.63
C HIS A 76 1.98 -8.74 -0.80
N ILE A 77 0.86 -8.38 -1.47
CA ILE A 77 0.66 -8.67 -2.90
C ILE A 77 1.85 -8.15 -3.71
N ARG A 78 2.25 -6.90 -3.50
CA ARG A 78 3.38 -6.29 -4.22
C ARG A 78 4.70 -7.03 -3.97
N ASP A 79 4.97 -7.44 -2.73
CA ASP A 79 6.22 -8.10 -2.37
C ASP A 79 6.34 -9.49 -2.98
N VAL A 80 5.29 -10.32 -2.92
CA VAL A 80 5.32 -11.68 -3.49
C VAL A 80 5.38 -11.68 -5.03
N MET A 81 5.12 -10.54 -5.67
CA MET A 81 5.27 -10.37 -7.13
C MET A 81 6.70 -10.02 -7.55
N THR A 82 7.61 -9.78 -6.61
CA THR A 82 9.03 -9.45 -6.86
C THR A 82 9.94 -10.69 -6.87
N GLY A 83 11.24 -10.47 -7.03
CA GLY A 83 12.27 -11.49 -6.86
C GLY A 83 12.89 -11.52 -5.45
N ASP A 84 12.36 -10.76 -4.49
CA ASP A 84 12.96 -10.55 -3.17
C ASP A 84 12.36 -11.45 -2.10
N MET A 85 11.08 -11.78 -2.23
CA MET A 85 10.33 -12.58 -1.27
C MET A 85 10.00 -13.95 -1.84
N ALA A 86 10.64 -14.99 -1.32
CA ALA A 86 10.30 -16.37 -1.59
C ALA A 86 9.27 -16.86 -0.55
N THR A 87 8.33 -17.70 -0.98
CA THR A 87 7.31 -18.26 -0.11
C THR A 87 7.23 -19.77 -0.27
N VAL A 88 7.06 -20.46 0.84
CA VAL A 88 6.52 -21.81 0.86
C VAL A 88 5.00 -21.66 0.89
N THR A 89 4.32 -22.08 -0.16
CA THR A 89 2.89 -21.86 -0.32
C THR A 89 2.08 -23.06 0.15
N SER A 90 0.98 -22.80 0.85
CA SER A 90 -0.10 -23.76 1.09
C SER A 90 -1.20 -23.60 0.04
N ASN A 91 -2.09 -24.61 -0.10
CA ASN A 91 -3.19 -24.54 -1.05
C ASN A 91 -4.25 -23.47 -0.72
N TYR A 92 -4.26 -22.96 0.50
CA TYR A 92 -5.18 -21.91 0.99
C TYR A 92 -4.59 -20.50 0.91
N ASP A 93 -3.30 -20.39 0.59
CA ASP A 93 -2.63 -19.12 0.46
C ASP A 93 -2.93 -18.48 -0.89
N SER A 94 -3.87 -17.54 -0.90
CA SER A 94 -4.25 -16.78 -2.09
C SER A 94 -3.11 -15.89 -2.63
N PHE A 95 -2.12 -15.55 -1.82
CA PHE A 95 -0.91 -14.84 -2.29
C PHE A 95 -0.08 -15.68 -3.26
N ASP A 96 -0.18 -17.00 -3.20
CA ASP A 96 0.39 -17.91 -4.19
C ASP A 96 -0.10 -17.61 -5.62
N ALA A 97 -1.34 -17.17 -5.77
CA ALA A 97 -1.87 -16.77 -7.08
C ALA A 97 -1.13 -15.54 -7.64
N PHE A 98 -0.81 -14.58 -6.79
CA PHE A 98 -0.01 -13.40 -7.18
C PHE A 98 1.45 -13.79 -7.47
N ALA A 99 2.07 -14.59 -6.62
CA ALA A 99 3.44 -15.06 -6.81
C ALA A 99 3.60 -15.85 -8.13
N ARG A 100 2.58 -16.62 -8.52
CA ARG A 100 2.53 -17.42 -9.76
C ARG A 100 1.85 -16.73 -10.94
N VAL A 101 1.51 -15.45 -10.82
CA VAL A 101 0.85 -14.67 -11.89
C VAL A 101 -0.42 -15.37 -12.41
N ARG A 102 -1.23 -15.89 -11.48
CA ARG A 102 -2.48 -16.56 -11.79
C ARG A 102 -3.66 -15.63 -11.57
N ASN A 103 -4.63 -15.65 -12.47
CA ASN A 103 -5.89 -14.94 -12.29
C ASN A 103 -5.70 -13.43 -12.04
N MET A 104 -4.79 -12.80 -12.80
CA MET A 104 -4.44 -11.38 -12.68
C MET A 104 -5.23 -10.48 -13.65
N GLY A 105 -6.07 -11.07 -14.49
CA GLY A 105 -6.84 -10.35 -15.50
C GLY A 105 -8.09 -9.65 -14.96
N PRO A 106 -8.80 -8.88 -15.80
CA PRO A 106 -9.94 -8.04 -15.42
C PRO A 106 -11.13 -8.79 -14.80
N LYS A 107 -11.23 -10.11 -15.05
CA LYS A 107 -12.38 -10.93 -14.62
C LYS A 107 -12.21 -11.53 -13.23
N TYR A 108 -11.05 -11.37 -12.61
CA TYR A 108 -10.72 -12.09 -11.39
C TYR A 108 -10.84 -11.23 -10.13
N VAL A 109 -11.24 -11.87 -9.04
CA VAL A 109 -11.48 -11.25 -7.75
C VAL A 109 -10.24 -10.61 -7.13
N TYR A 110 -9.05 -11.10 -7.45
CA TYR A 110 -7.80 -10.53 -6.94
C TYR A 110 -7.60 -9.07 -7.36
N MET A 111 -7.79 -8.78 -8.65
CA MET A 111 -7.74 -7.41 -9.14
C MET A 111 -8.91 -6.57 -8.64
N GLN A 112 -10.09 -7.18 -8.46
CA GLN A 112 -11.27 -6.51 -7.91
C GLN A 112 -11.02 -6.03 -6.48
N TYR A 113 -10.33 -6.81 -5.64
CA TYR A 113 -9.96 -6.39 -4.30
C TYR A 113 -9.09 -5.12 -4.33
N VAL A 114 -8.00 -5.13 -5.09
CA VAL A 114 -7.08 -3.99 -5.18
C VAL A 114 -7.79 -2.73 -5.68
N TRP A 115 -8.57 -2.86 -6.75
CA TRP A 115 -9.32 -1.74 -7.33
C TRP A 115 -10.34 -1.16 -6.34
N ASN A 116 -11.20 -2.01 -5.79
CA ASN A 116 -12.27 -1.59 -4.88
C ASN A 116 -11.73 -1.01 -3.58
N TYR A 117 -10.60 -1.51 -3.10
CA TYR A 117 -9.94 -0.97 -1.92
C TYR A 117 -9.58 0.51 -2.11
N TYR A 118 -8.84 0.82 -3.17
CA TYR A 118 -8.41 2.20 -3.42
C TYR A 118 -9.56 3.12 -3.80
N THR A 119 -10.49 2.68 -4.64
CA THR A 119 -11.63 3.51 -5.03
C THR A 119 -12.55 3.81 -3.84
N GLY A 120 -12.76 2.83 -2.95
CA GLY A 120 -13.48 3.05 -1.69
C GLY A 120 -12.73 3.99 -0.72
N PHE A 121 -11.41 3.96 -0.70
CA PHE A 121 -10.60 4.87 0.11
C PHE A 121 -10.65 6.30 -0.47
N ILE A 122 -10.51 6.45 -1.79
CA ILE A 122 -10.65 7.73 -2.51
C ILE A 122 -12.02 8.35 -2.24
N LEU A 123 -13.09 7.56 -2.28
CA LEU A 123 -14.44 8.03 -1.96
C LEU A 123 -14.51 8.61 -0.53
N SER A 124 -13.90 7.94 0.45
CA SER A 124 -13.84 8.43 1.83
C SER A 124 -13.08 9.75 1.94
N ALA A 125 -11.96 9.91 1.23
CA ALA A 125 -11.22 11.17 1.17
C ALA A 125 -12.01 12.28 0.46
N ASN A 126 -12.68 11.95 -0.67
CA ASN A 126 -13.54 12.88 -1.39
C ASN A 126 -14.71 13.38 -0.53
N ASN A 127 -15.25 12.53 0.36
CA ASN A 127 -16.31 12.94 1.27
C ASN A 127 -15.84 14.02 2.25
N ILE A 128 -14.62 13.93 2.77
CA ILE A 128 -14.05 14.98 3.63
C ILE A 128 -13.89 16.28 2.83
N ILE A 129 -13.30 16.20 1.64
CA ILE A 129 -13.04 17.37 0.79
C ILE A 129 -14.34 18.04 0.37
N ARG A 130 -15.41 17.29 0.12
CA ARG A 130 -16.74 17.82 -0.23
C ARG A 130 -17.41 18.54 0.93
N ASN A 131 -17.28 18.03 2.14
CA ASN A 131 -18.03 18.49 3.31
C ASN A 131 -17.38 19.65 4.05
N ILE A 132 -16.14 20.03 3.71
CA ILE A 132 -15.44 21.15 4.33
C ILE A 132 -15.25 22.26 3.30
N ASN A 133 -15.91 23.39 3.51
CA ASN A 133 -15.70 24.57 2.67
C ASN A 133 -14.42 25.30 3.13
N GLU A 134 -13.37 25.26 2.30
CA GLU A 134 -12.05 25.82 2.61
C GLU A 134 -12.09 27.30 2.98
N THR A 135 -13.00 28.09 2.37
CA THR A 135 -13.09 29.54 2.60
C THR A 135 -13.65 29.89 3.98
N SER A 136 -14.60 29.11 4.50
CA SER A 136 -15.24 29.32 5.80
C SER A 136 -14.70 28.41 6.91
N ALA A 137 -13.78 27.50 6.58
CA ALA A 137 -13.22 26.53 7.52
C ALA A 137 -12.40 27.21 8.61
N ASN A 138 -12.59 26.78 9.86
CA ASN A 138 -11.66 27.09 10.95
C ASN A 138 -10.36 26.27 10.81
N ASP A 139 -9.36 26.54 11.65
CA ASP A 139 -8.05 25.90 11.54
C ASP A 139 -8.13 24.37 11.71
N ALA A 140 -8.95 23.85 12.62
CA ALA A 140 -9.14 22.42 12.78
C ALA A 140 -9.73 21.78 11.51
N GLN A 141 -10.74 22.40 10.91
CA GLN A 141 -11.33 21.94 9.65
C GLN A 141 -10.36 22.06 8.47
N LYS A 142 -9.52 23.09 8.42
CA LYS A 142 -8.43 23.18 7.43
C LYS A 142 -7.46 22.02 7.58
N GLY A 143 -7.08 21.67 8.81
CA GLY A 143 -6.25 20.50 9.07
C GLY A 143 -6.89 19.19 8.60
N GLN A 144 -8.18 19.00 8.89
CA GLN A 144 -8.97 17.85 8.41
C GLN A 144 -9.04 17.80 6.86
N LEU A 145 -9.22 18.94 6.21
CA LEU A 145 -9.18 19.04 4.75
C LEU A 145 -7.80 18.65 4.19
N GLY A 146 -6.73 19.08 4.86
CA GLY A 146 -5.36 18.67 4.54
C GLY A 146 -5.16 17.16 4.60
N LEU A 147 -5.75 16.48 5.59
CA LEU A 147 -5.76 15.01 5.67
C LEU A 147 -6.49 14.38 4.48
N GLY A 148 -7.67 14.90 4.13
CA GLY A 148 -8.42 14.41 2.96
C GLY A 148 -7.57 14.43 1.69
N TYR A 149 -6.88 15.54 1.42
CA TYR A 149 -5.97 15.65 0.28
C TYR A 149 -4.76 14.70 0.38
N ALA A 150 -4.16 14.55 1.55
CA ALA A 150 -3.00 13.66 1.74
C ALA A 150 -3.36 12.19 1.51
N PHE A 151 -4.49 11.72 2.05
CA PHE A 151 -4.96 10.34 1.83
C PHE A 151 -5.38 10.10 0.37
N ARG A 152 -6.03 11.06 -0.28
CA ARG A 152 -6.37 10.94 -1.70
C ARG A 152 -5.11 10.85 -2.57
N ALA A 153 -4.12 11.67 -2.28
CA ALA A 153 -2.83 11.65 -2.96
C ALA A 153 -2.10 10.31 -2.78
N LEU A 154 -2.07 9.73 -1.57
CA LEU A 154 -1.53 8.39 -1.33
C LEU A 154 -2.20 7.35 -2.24
N CYS A 155 -3.54 7.34 -2.25
CA CYS A 155 -4.30 6.36 -3.01
C CYS A 155 -4.05 6.48 -4.51
N TYR A 156 -4.12 7.68 -5.07
CA TYR A 156 -3.87 7.89 -6.50
C TYR A 156 -2.43 7.64 -6.91
N LEU A 157 -1.46 7.98 -6.05
CA LEU A 157 -0.05 7.67 -6.32
C LEU A 157 0.20 6.16 -6.39
N ASP A 158 -0.37 5.39 -5.46
CA ASP A 158 -0.25 3.94 -5.46
C ASP A 158 -0.96 3.31 -6.66
N MET A 159 -2.23 3.71 -6.92
CA MET A 159 -2.96 3.24 -8.11
C MET A 159 -2.23 3.59 -9.40
N ALA A 160 -1.78 4.83 -9.55
CA ALA A 160 -1.06 5.25 -10.74
C ALA A 160 0.14 4.34 -10.99
N ARG A 161 0.99 4.12 -9.98
CA ARG A 161 2.19 3.29 -10.09
C ARG A 161 1.88 1.81 -10.38
N MET A 162 0.78 1.26 -9.87
CA MET A 162 0.39 -0.13 -10.14
C MET A 162 -0.28 -0.29 -11.52
N PHE A 163 -1.22 0.58 -11.86
CA PHE A 163 -2.06 0.46 -13.05
C PHE A 163 -1.48 1.15 -14.30
N GLU A 164 -0.50 2.05 -14.14
CA GLU A 164 0.19 2.62 -15.30
C GLU A 164 0.76 1.53 -16.19
N PHE A 165 0.49 1.64 -17.51
CA PHE A 165 1.11 0.74 -18.45
C PHE A 165 2.51 1.23 -18.82
N LEU A 166 3.50 0.40 -18.58
CA LEU A 166 4.86 0.59 -19.09
C LEU A 166 5.22 -0.58 -20.04
N PRO A 167 5.80 -0.30 -21.22
CA PRO A 167 6.27 -1.32 -22.13
C PRO A 167 7.19 -2.33 -21.44
N ASN A 168 7.09 -3.59 -21.83
CA ASN A 168 7.82 -4.70 -21.24
C ASN A 168 8.12 -5.76 -22.33
N GLU A 169 8.85 -6.83 -21.96
CA GLU A 169 9.24 -7.86 -22.94
C GLU A 169 8.07 -8.56 -23.66
N LYS A 170 6.89 -8.64 -23.03
CA LYS A 170 5.70 -9.27 -23.63
C LYS A 170 4.90 -8.31 -24.51
N PHE A 171 4.93 -7.04 -24.18
CA PHE A 171 4.21 -5.97 -24.86
C PHE A 171 5.13 -4.75 -25.13
N PRO A 172 6.17 -4.92 -25.99
CA PRO A 172 7.16 -3.87 -26.21
C PRO A 172 6.62 -2.65 -26.98
N SER A 173 5.53 -2.84 -27.75
CA SER A 173 4.91 -1.76 -28.53
C SER A 173 4.00 -0.84 -27.71
N GLY A 174 3.72 -1.15 -26.45
CA GLY A 174 2.75 -0.40 -25.65
C GLY A 174 1.29 -0.60 -26.01
N LYS A 175 0.98 -1.50 -26.96
CA LYS A 175 -0.39 -1.77 -27.42
C LYS A 175 -1.03 -2.89 -26.61
N ASN A 176 -2.32 -2.72 -26.31
CA ASN A 176 -3.15 -3.76 -25.71
C ASN A 176 -3.74 -4.72 -26.76
N ALA A 177 -4.63 -5.63 -26.32
CA ALA A 177 -5.23 -6.63 -27.22
C ALA A 177 -6.12 -6.01 -28.30
N GLU A 178 -6.69 -4.85 -28.07
CA GLU A 178 -7.50 -4.08 -29.00
C GLU A 178 -6.66 -3.23 -29.97
N GLY A 179 -5.33 -3.29 -29.87
CA GLY A 179 -4.40 -2.52 -30.70
C GLY A 179 -4.24 -1.06 -30.31
N VAL A 180 -4.83 -0.64 -29.19
CA VAL A 180 -4.76 0.72 -28.67
C VAL A 180 -3.44 0.90 -27.91
N ASP A 181 -2.75 2.03 -28.16
CA ASP A 181 -1.59 2.42 -27.36
C ASP A 181 -2.04 2.86 -25.97
N VAL A 182 -1.64 2.11 -24.95
CA VAL A 182 -1.96 2.36 -23.55
C VAL A 182 -0.74 2.83 -22.74
N THR A 183 0.36 3.14 -23.41
CA THR A 183 1.62 3.58 -22.78
C THR A 183 1.38 4.80 -21.90
N ASN A 184 1.88 4.73 -20.66
CA ASN A 184 1.75 5.78 -19.64
C ASN A 184 0.30 6.14 -19.26
N LEU A 185 -0.70 5.36 -19.66
CA LEU A 185 -2.06 5.52 -19.13
C LEU A 185 -2.13 4.96 -17.71
N THR A 186 -2.65 5.78 -16.79
CA THR A 186 -2.82 5.43 -15.37
C THR A 186 -4.27 4.96 -15.10
N VAL A 187 -5.00 5.63 -14.22
CA VAL A 187 -6.40 5.34 -13.90
C VAL A 187 -7.27 6.58 -14.13
N PRO A 188 -8.60 6.47 -14.21
CA PRO A 188 -9.50 7.62 -14.21
C PRO A 188 -9.35 8.44 -12.92
N ILE A 189 -9.55 9.75 -13.02
CA ILE A 189 -9.61 10.64 -11.86
C ILE A 189 -11.08 10.86 -11.47
N VAL A 190 -11.42 10.54 -10.22
CA VAL A 190 -12.72 10.81 -9.60
C VAL A 190 -12.52 11.71 -8.40
N THR A 191 -13.12 12.88 -8.40
CA THR A 191 -13.03 13.89 -7.34
C THR A 191 -14.36 14.05 -6.60
N GLU A 192 -14.37 14.88 -5.58
CA GLU A 192 -15.57 15.30 -4.85
C GLU A 192 -16.61 16.00 -5.74
N LYS A 193 -16.21 16.46 -6.92
CA LYS A 193 -17.06 17.18 -7.90
C LYS A 193 -17.56 16.28 -9.02
N THR A 194 -16.97 15.10 -9.20
CA THR A 194 -17.32 14.20 -10.29
C THR A 194 -18.75 13.68 -10.09
N THR A 195 -19.61 13.92 -11.07
CA THR A 195 -20.99 13.43 -11.09
C THR A 195 -21.04 11.94 -11.51
N ILE A 196 -22.19 11.29 -11.25
CA ILE A 196 -22.42 9.92 -11.69
C ILE A 196 -22.38 9.82 -13.23
N GLU A 197 -22.91 10.82 -13.92
CA GLU A 197 -22.91 10.84 -15.39
C GLU A 197 -21.49 10.95 -15.95
N GLU A 198 -20.68 11.87 -15.43
CA GLU A 198 -19.28 12.03 -15.81
C GLU A 198 -18.46 10.76 -15.53
N SER A 199 -18.74 10.07 -14.42
CA SER A 199 -18.03 8.85 -14.05
C SER A 199 -18.25 7.70 -15.04
N ARG A 200 -19.37 7.67 -15.77
CA ARG A 200 -19.70 6.65 -16.77
C ARG A 200 -18.90 6.78 -18.07
N LYS A 201 -18.27 7.92 -18.33
CA LYS A 201 -17.44 8.21 -19.50
C LYS A 201 -16.10 8.84 -19.10
N ASN A 202 -15.50 8.34 -18.04
CA ASN A 202 -14.28 8.86 -17.44
C ASN A 202 -13.06 8.04 -17.91
N PRO A 203 -12.28 8.52 -18.88
CA PRO A 203 -11.17 7.78 -19.44
C PRO A 203 -9.98 7.72 -18.45
N ARG A 204 -9.10 6.77 -18.68
CA ARG A 204 -7.76 6.77 -18.07
C ARG A 204 -7.04 8.06 -18.45
N VAL A 205 -6.22 8.56 -17.51
CA VAL A 205 -5.40 9.76 -17.76
C VAL A 205 -3.94 9.38 -17.92
N THR A 206 -3.19 10.23 -18.62
CA THR A 206 -1.74 10.05 -18.77
C THR A 206 -1.00 10.25 -17.46
N ARG A 207 0.26 9.77 -17.41
CA ARG A 207 1.18 9.99 -16.29
C ARG A 207 1.27 11.48 -15.91
N GLU A 208 1.40 12.36 -16.91
CA GLU A 208 1.57 13.80 -16.70
C GLU A 208 0.32 14.40 -16.05
N LYS A 209 -0.87 14.06 -16.55
CA LYS A 209 -2.12 14.56 -15.99
C LYS A 209 -2.35 14.06 -14.56
N MET A 210 -2.04 12.78 -14.30
CA MET A 210 -2.11 12.20 -12.96
C MET A 210 -1.09 12.84 -12.01
N PHE A 211 0.14 13.08 -12.48
CA PHE A 211 1.16 13.79 -11.72
C PHE A 211 0.69 15.17 -11.28
N GLU A 212 0.16 15.98 -12.21
CA GLU A 212 -0.33 17.33 -11.88
C GLU A 212 -1.50 17.28 -10.88
N PHE A 213 -2.40 16.31 -11.02
CA PHE A 213 -3.49 16.12 -10.08
C PHE A 213 -2.99 15.79 -8.66
N ILE A 214 -2.12 14.78 -8.52
CA ILE A 214 -1.55 14.38 -7.22
C ILE A 214 -0.72 15.52 -6.62
N LYS A 215 0.08 16.21 -7.45
CA LYS A 215 0.86 17.37 -7.02
C LYS A 215 -0.02 18.50 -6.47
N SER A 216 -1.16 18.75 -7.11
CA SER A 216 -2.15 19.74 -6.62
C SER A 216 -2.69 19.36 -5.24
N ASP A 217 -3.08 18.10 -5.04
CA ASP A 217 -3.54 17.61 -3.74
C ASP A 217 -2.45 17.74 -2.67
N LEU A 218 -1.21 17.34 -2.99
CA LEU A 218 -0.09 17.43 -2.05
C LEU A 218 0.31 18.88 -1.73
N ASN A 219 0.14 19.82 -2.66
CA ASN A 219 0.35 21.23 -2.38
C ASN A 219 -0.69 21.79 -1.41
N LYS A 220 -1.95 21.41 -1.57
CA LYS A 220 -3.00 21.76 -0.61
C LYS A 220 -2.77 21.09 0.75
N ALA A 221 -2.42 19.82 0.77
CA ALA A 221 -2.07 19.12 1.99
C ALA A 221 -0.89 19.78 2.72
N GLU A 222 0.18 20.18 2.01
CA GLU A 222 1.35 20.88 2.58
C GLU A 222 0.94 22.17 3.30
N THR A 223 0.02 22.93 2.74
CA THR A 223 -0.48 24.19 3.32
C THR A 223 -1.41 23.98 4.51
N LEU A 224 -2.26 22.95 4.46
CA LEU A 224 -3.40 22.81 5.37
C LEU A 224 -3.10 21.88 6.55
N ILE A 225 -2.31 20.81 6.34
CA ILE A 225 -2.07 19.77 7.35
C ILE A 225 -1.36 20.27 8.63
N PRO A 226 -0.54 21.34 8.60
CA PRO A 226 0.06 21.89 9.82
C PRO A 226 -0.98 22.35 10.87
N ASN A 227 -2.23 22.58 10.46
CA ASN A 227 -3.34 22.91 11.37
C ASN A 227 -3.89 21.67 12.10
N TYR A 228 -3.60 20.44 11.64
CA TYR A 228 -4.01 19.21 12.31
C TYR A 228 -2.96 18.78 13.34
N LYS A 229 -3.29 18.89 14.59
CA LYS A 229 -2.39 18.51 15.70
C LYS A 229 -2.77 17.13 16.21
N SER A 230 -1.95 16.14 15.95
CA SER A 230 -2.14 14.77 16.41
C SER A 230 -0.80 14.07 16.60
N SER A 231 -0.69 13.26 17.65
CA SER A 231 0.41 12.31 17.85
C SER A 231 0.12 10.93 17.28
N ASN A 232 -1.09 10.73 16.74
CA ASN A 232 -1.50 9.45 16.16
C ASN A 232 -0.72 9.17 14.86
N LYS A 233 0.14 8.18 14.90
CA LYS A 233 0.96 7.75 13.74
C LYS A 233 0.14 7.21 12.56
N ALA A 234 -1.16 6.92 12.75
CA ALA A 234 -2.05 6.54 11.65
C ALA A 234 -2.54 7.74 10.83
N MET A 235 -2.32 8.97 11.31
CA MET A 235 -2.60 10.21 10.59
C MET A 235 -1.31 10.78 10.00
N PRO A 236 -1.30 11.16 8.70
CA PRO A 236 -0.13 11.80 8.11
C PRO A 236 0.05 13.21 8.67
N ASN A 237 1.30 13.58 8.88
CA ASN A 237 1.73 14.94 9.22
C ASN A 237 2.47 15.58 8.04
N LEU A 238 3.05 16.77 8.23
CA LEU A 238 3.76 17.49 7.18
C LEU A 238 4.96 16.69 6.62
N ALA A 239 5.70 15.98 7.47
CA ALA A 239 6.78 15.11 7.03
C ALA A 239 6.30 14.01 6.08
N CYS A 240 5.12 13.42 6.36
CA CYS A 240 4.51 12.43 5.48
C CYS A 240 4.10 13.02 4.12
N VAL A 241 3.60 14.26 4.11
CA VAL A 241 3.30 14.98 2.86
C VAL A 241 4.56 15.20 2.03
N TYR A 242 5.67 15.59 2.66
CA TYR A 242 6.96 15.70 1.97
C TYR A 242 7.44 14.33 1.45
N GLY A 243 7.28 13.26 2.22
CA GLY A 243 7.58 11.91 1.78
C GLY A 243 6.73 11.47 0.57
N LEU A 244 5.43 11.79 0.55
CA LEU A 244 4.58 11.55 -0.61
C LEU A 244 5.02 12.35 -1.84
N LYS A 245 5.45 13.59 -1.66
CA LYS A 245 6.04 14.38 -2.75
C LYS A 245 7.34 13.77 -3.25
N ALA A 246 8.21 13.29 -2.36
CA ALA A 246 9.43 12.58 -2.76
C ALA A 246 9.10 11.34 -3.61
N ARG A 247 8.15 10.50 -3.17
CA ARG A 247 7.67 9.34 -3.95
C ARG A 247 7.06 9.76 -5.30
N LEU A 248 6.29 10.85 -5.33
CA LEU A 248 5.67 11.38 -6.54
C LEU A 248 6.71 11.82 -7.58
N TYR A 249 7.71 12.58 -7.15
CA TYR A 249 8.76 13.06 -8.03
C TYR A 249 9.69 11.92 -8.49
N MET A 250 9.96 10.90 -7.66
CA MET A 250 10.65 9.67 -8.09
C MET A 250 9.89 8.93 -9.17
N TRP A 251 8.55 8.82 -9.05
CA TRP A 251 7.73 8.14 -10.06
C TRP A 251 7.84 8.78 -11.44
N VAL A 252 7.91 10.11 -11.51
CA VAL A 252 8.02 10.85 -12.79
C VAL A 252 9.45 11.26 -13.13
N GLU A 253 10.44 10.70 -12.43
CA GLU A 253 11.88 10.88 -12.68
C GLU A 253 12.38 12.34 -12.60
N LYS A 254 11.69 13.16 -11.79
CA LYS A 254 12.12 14.52 -11.45
C LYS A 254 13.03 14.48 -10.21
N TYR A 255 14.25 14.02 -10.43
CA TYR A 255 15.19 13.67 -9.36
C TYR A 255 15.63 14.84 -8.49
N ASP A 256 15.77 16.05 -9.07
CA ASP A 256 16.04 17.28 -8.31
C ASP A 256 15.00 17.53 -7.21
N SER A 257 13.74 17.51 -7.60
CA SER A 257 12.61 17.69 -6.67
C SER A 257 12.47 16.52 -5.70
N ALA A 258 12.69 15.28 -6.17
CA ALA A 258 12.65 14.11 -5.31
C ALA A 258 13.69 14.20 -4.18
N GLN A 259 14.93 14.60 -4.50
CA GLN A 259 16.00 14.80 -3.52
C GLN A 259 15.63 15.87 -2.48
N ILE A 260 15.12 17.03 -2.93
CA ILE A 260 14.71 18.14 -2.06
C ILE A 260 13.61 17.71 -1.09
N TYR A 261 12.55 17.04 -1.59
CA TYR A 261 11.44 16.65 -0.74
C TYR A 261 11.76 15.46 0.17
N ALA A 262 12.66 14.56 -0.22
CA ALA A 262 13.17 13.52 0.66
C ALA A 262 13.95 14.12 1.84
N ARG A 263 14.82 15.10 1.59
CA ARG A 263 15.53 15.82 2.65
C ARG A 263 14.57 16.58 3.56
N LYS A 264 13.58 17.30 3.02
CA LYS A 264 12.53 17.96 3.82
C LYS A 264 11.76 16.97 4.69
N ALA A 265 11.44 15.78 4.17
CA ALA A 265 10.74 14.75 4.93
C ALA A 265 11.59 14.24 6.10
N ILE A 266 12.90 14.02 5.89
CA ILE A 266 13.83 13.61 6.94
C ILE A 266 13.87 14.67 8.04
N ASP A 267 14.13 15.92 7.68
CA ASP A 267 14.33 17.03 8.61
C ASP A 267 13.03 17.32 9.41
N GLU A 268 11.87 17.35 8.75
CA GLU A 268 10.58 17.62 9.38
C GLU A 268 10.10 16.46 10.28
N SER A 269 10.47 15.22 9.95
CA SER A 269 10.00 14.05 10.68
C SER A 269 10.58 13.94 12.08
N HIS A 270 11.79 14.47 12.29
CA HIS A 270 12.60 14.26 13.48
C HIS A 270 12.75 12.78 13.86
N ALA A 271 12.45 11.87 12.92
CA ALA A 271 12.56 10.43 13.15
C ALA A 271 14.00 9.97 12.96
N THR A 272 14.40 8.98 13.73
CA THR A 272 15.69 8.31 13.60
C THR A 272 15.48 6.94 12.98
N PRO A 273 16.33 6.50 12.04
CA PRO A 273 16.29 5.13 11.54
C PRO A 273 16.32 4.10 12.67
N MET A 274 15.54 3.03 12.53
CA MET A 274 15.49 1.97 13.54
C MET A 274 16.88 1.40 13.80
N THR A 275 17.17 1.13 15.08
CA THR A 275 18.42 0.48 15.47
C THR A 275 18.32 -1.04 15.35
N LYS A 276 19.48 -1.72 15.39
CA LYS A 276 19.56 -3.19 15.45
C LYS A 276 18.73 -3.73 16.62
N GLU A 277 18.89 -3.14 17.80
CA GLU A 277 18.21 -3.55 19.02
C GLU A 277 16.70 -3.41 18.91
N GLN A 278 16.21 -2.32 18.30
CA GLN A 278 14.78 -2.11 18.07
C GLN A 278 14.20 -3.13 17.08
N SER A 279 14.91 -3.41 15.98
CA SER A 279 14.40 -4.32 14.96
C SER A 279 14.42 -5.79 15.41
N LEU A 280 15.47 -6.21 16.15
CA LEU A 280 15.68 -7.59 16.53
C LEU A 280 15.10 -7.95 17.91
N ASP A 281 14.50 -7.01 18.64
CA ASP A 281 13.85 -7.28 19.92
C ASP A 281 12.73 -8.32 19.75
N THR A 282 12.77 -9.38 20.51
CA THR A 282 11.80 -10.47 20.42
C THR A 282 10.46 -10.17 21.08
N LYS A 283 10.34 -9.05 21.83
CA LYS A 283 9.09 -8.62 22.48
C LYS A 283 8.35 -7.55 21.68
N THR A 284 9.06 -6.50 21.26
CA THR A 284 8.46 -5.41 20.49
C THR A 284 8.77 -5.52 19.01
N GLY A 285 10.00 -5.86 18.67
CA GLY A 285 10.49 -6.10 17.32
C GLY A 285 10.28 -4.93 16.36
N PHE A 286 10.36 -5.26 15.08
CA PHE A 286 10.14 -4.30 14.00
C PHE A 286 8.72 -3.68 14.02
N ASN A 287 7.69 -4.46 14.41
CA ASN A 287 6.27 -4.08 14.30
C ASN A 287 5.81 -3.02 15.33
N GLN A 288 6.64 -2.04 15.63
CA GLN A 288 6.35 -0.91 16.52
C GLN A 288 6.32 0.41 15.76
N SER A 289 5.29 1.22 15.93
CA SER A 289 5.09 2.45 15.15
C SER A 289 5.95 3.65 15.60
N THR A 290 6.54 3.60 16.80
CA THR A 290 7.25 4.75 17.39
C THR A 290 8.32 5.36 16.47
N PRO A 291 9.26 4.60 15.86
CA PRO A 291 10.29 5.17 14.98
C PRO A 291 9.79 5.52 13.58
N TRP A 292 8.56 5.16 13.21
CA TRP A 292 8.07 5.37 11.85
C TRP A 292 7.44 6.76 11.68
N MET A 293 7.44 7.25 10.45
CA MET A 293 6.79 8.51 10.08
C MET A 293 5.27 8.34 10.02
N TRP A 294 4.80 7.26 9.39
CA TRP A 294 3.39 6.94 9.19
C TRP A 294 3.18 5.44 9.32
N ALA A 295 2.14 5.04 10.04
CA ALA A 295 1.89 3.63 10.36
C ALA A 295 0.40 3.30 10.35
N SER A 296 0.05 2.04 10.13
CA SER A 296 -1.25 1.53 10.55
C SER A 296 -1.26 1.35 12.08
N SER A 297 -2.44 1.24 12.65
CA SER A 297 -2.62 0.86 14.04
C SER A 297 -3.69 -0.22 14.11
N GLN A 298 -3.35 -1.36 14.71
CA GLN A 298 -4.28 -2.46 14.92
C GLN A 298 -4.39 -2.75 16.41
N THR A 299 -5.62 -2.96 16.87
CA THR A 299 -5.94 -3.29 18.26
C THR A 299 -6.64 -4.65 18.31
N ALA A 300 -6.76 -5.22 19.52
CA ALA A 300 -7.49 -6.47 19.73
C ALA A 300 -8.97 -6.41 19.27
N ASP A 301 -9.53 -5.20 19.16
CA ASP A 301 -10.92 -4.99 18.73
C ASP A 301 -11.11 -4.98 17.22
N ASP A 302 -10.05 -4.80 16.44
CA ASP A 302 -10.13 -4.80 14.97
C ASP A 302 -10.58 -6.15 14.42
N ALA A 303 -11.44 -6.10 13.39
CA ALA A 303 -11.92 -7.30 12.71
C ALA A 303 -10.78 -8.16 12.13
N THR A 304 -9.71 -7.51 11.65
CA THR A 304 -8.49 -8.18 11.18
C THR A 304 -7.85 -9.02 12.27
N VAL A 305 -7.68 -8.48 13.47
CA VAL A 305 -7.09 -9.19 14.63
C VAL A 305 -8.03 -10.32 15.09
N LYS A 306 -9.34 -10.04 15.24
CA LYS A 306 -10.37 -11.05 15.63
C LYS A 306 -10.48 -12.22 14.66
N SER A 307 -10.16 -12.00 13.39
CA SER A 307 -10.18 -13.06 12.36
C SER A 307 -9.14 -14.15 12.58
N LYS A 308 -8.09 -13.90 13.34
CA LYS A 308 -6.86 -14.71 13.49
C LYS A 308 -6.00 -14.78 12.20
N LEU A 309 -6.62 -14.98 11.04
CA LEU A 309 -5.96 -15.30 9.78
C LEU A 309 -5.80 -14.09 8.85
N ILE A 310 -6.80 -13.18 8.83
CA ILE A 310 -6.91 -12.10 7.84
C ILE A 310 -6.24 -10.84 8.38
N ASN A 311 -4.94 -10.89 8.61
CA ASN A 311 -4.18 -9.75 9.13
C ASN A 311 -2.70 -9.80 8.72
N TRP A 312 -2.03 -8.68 8.86
CA TRP A 312 -0.63 -8.49 8.51
C TRP A 312 0.29 -9.52 9.20
N THR A 313 0.20 -9.62 10.51
CA THR A 313 1.11 -10.45 11.30
C THR A 313 0.93 -11.93 11.00
N SER A 314 -0.30 -12.38 10.71
CA SER A 314 -0.61 -13.75 10.29
C SER A 314 0.18 -14.21 9.07
N PHE A 315 0.46 -13.30 8.12
CA PHE A 315 1.20 -13.61 6.90
C PHE A 315 2.67 -13.27 6.96
N LEU A 316 3.05 -12.23 7.71
CA LEU A 316 4.42 -11.71 7.69
C LEU A 316 5.28 -12.21 8.85
N SER A 317 4.66 -12.63 9.97
CA SER A 317 5.39 -13.24 11.08
C SER A 317 5.45 -14.77 10.92
N ASN A 318 6.64 -15.30 10.78
CA ASN A 318 6.84 -16.75 10.78
C ASN A 318 6.77 -17.37 12.18
N GLU A 319 6.69 -16.56 13.23
CA GLU A 319 6.72 -16.97 14.62
C GLU A 319 5.35 -16.81 15.28
N SER A 320 4.33 -17.54 14.78
CA SER A 320 3.00 -17.53 15.39
C SER A 320 2.36 -18.92 15.32
N GLU A 321 1.65 -19.33 16.38
CA GLU A 321 0.87 -20.58 16.43
C GLU A 321 -0.57 -20.41 15.90
N TRP A 322 -0.96 -19.18 15.55
CA TRP A 322 -2.34 -18.83 15.19
C TRP A 322 -2.49 -18.26 13.77
N GLY A 323 -1.39 -17.91 13.11
CA GLY A 323 -1.40 -17.28 11.79
C GLY A 323 -1.27 -18.27 10.64
N TYR A 324 -1.19 -17.75 9.42
CA TYR A 324 -0.98 -18.53 8.20
C TYR A 324 0.35 -19.25 8.16
N THR A 325 1.37 -18.70 8.79
CA THR A 325 2.71 -19.29 8.86
C THR A 325 2.81 -20.43 9.87
N SER A 326 1.78 -20.62 10.73
CA SER A 326 1.74 -21.72 11.67
C SER A 326 1.52 -23.08 10.98
N TYR A 327 1.93 -24.17 11.62
CA TYR A 327 1.63 -25.55 11.21
C TYR A 327 2.01 -25.89 9.76
N GLY A 328 3.16 -25.39 9.27
CA GLY A 328 3.63 -25.69 7.91
C GLY A 328 2.90 -24.87 6.82
N GLY A 329 2.27 -23.78 7.17
CA GLY A 329 1.73 -22.79 6.24
C GLY A 329 2.81 -22.04 5.45
N PRO A 330 2.45 -20.99 4.71
CA PRO A 330 3.40 -20.26 3.86
C PRO A 330 4.43 -19.52 4.73
N VAL A 331 5.63 -20.07 4.81
CA VAL A 331 6.77 -19.36 5.41
C VAL A 331 7.31 -18.38 4.40
N ILE A 332 7.44 -17.12 4.79
CA ILE A 332 8.06 -16.09 3.97
C ILE A 332 9.56 -16.01 4.22
N MET A 333 10.31 -15.91 3.15
CA MET A 333 11.78 -15.94 3.19
C MET A 333 12.34 -14.82 2.31
N ILE A 334 13.48 -14.28 2.70
CA ILE A 334 14.28 -13.48 1.76
C ILE A 334 14.79 -14.40 0.64
N SER A 335 14.87 -13.89 -0.61
CA SER A 335 15.50 -14.66 -1.67
C SER A 335 16.96 -14.94 -1.30
N ARG A 336 17.41 -16.18 -1.56
CA ARG A 336 18.77 -16.59 -1.23
C ARG A 336 19.82 -15.69 -1.90
N ASP A 337 19.61 -15.32 -3.16
CA ASP A 337 20.53 -14.44 -3.90
C ASP A 337 20.69 -13.08 -3.21
N MET A 338 19.59 -12.50 -2.73
CA MET A 338 19.63 -11.25 -1.96
C MET A 338 20.32 -11.41 -0.61
N TYR A 339 20.05 -12.50 0.11
CA TYR A 339 20.69 -12.81 1.39
C TYR A 339 22.20 -13.01 1.23
N ASP A 340 22.62 -13.76 0.23
CA ASP A 340 24.05 -14.09 -0.03
C ASP A 340 24.85 -12.82 -0.47
N ARG A 341 24.18 -11.84 -1.09
CA ARG A 341 24.80 -10.55 -1.45
C ARG A 341 25.04 -9.62 -0.26
N LEU A 342 24.31 -9.78 0.84
CA LEU A 342 24.50 -8.97 2.05
C LEU A 342 25.82 -9.33 2.75
N SER A 343 26.54 -8.31 3.25
CA SER A 343 27.69 -8.50 4.12
C SER A 343 27.28 -9.18 5.43
N ASP A 344 28.16 -10.03 5.99
CA ASP A 344 27.94 -10.62 7.33
C ASP A 344 28.08 -9.58 8.45
N THR A 345 28.60 -8.38 8.17
CA THR A 345 28.66 -7.26 9.12
C THR A 345 27.43 -6.38 9.09
N ASP A 346 26.56 -6.53 8.08
CA ASP A 346 25.26 -5.86 8.02
C ASP A 346 24.26 -6.56 8.94
N TRP A 347 23.88 -5.89 10.01
CA TRP A 347 23.00 -6.49 11.02
C TRP A 347 21.61 -6.82 10.48
N ARG A 348 21.12 -6.20 9.38
CA ARG A 348 19.84 -6.55 8.75
C ARG A 348 19.82 -8.01 8.27
N LYS A 349 20.98 -8.63 8.05
CA LYS A 349 21.09 -10.04 7.72
C LYS A 349 20.55 -10.94 8.85
N LEU A 350 20.54 -10.45 10.09
CA LEU A 350 19.94 -11.12 11.26
C LEU A 350 18.41 -11.00 11.31
N GLU A 351 17.79 -10.18 10.49
CA GLU A 351 16.34 -10.17 10.28
C GLU A 351 15.84 -11.41 9.53
N PHE A 352 16.76 -12.32 9.20
CA PHE A 352 16.49 -13.57 8.52
C PHE A 352 17.26 -14.71 9.18
N ARG A 353 16.64 -15.91 9.22
CA ARG A 353 17.30 -17.10 9.76
C ARG A 353 18.53 -17.44 8.91
N ALA A 354 19.68 -17.37 9.51
CA ALA A 354 20.96 -17.69 8.88
C ALA A 354 21.07 -19.20 8.59
N PRO A 355 21.83 -19.61 7.56
CA PRO A 355 22.16 -21.01 7.31
C PRO A 355 22.88 -21.65 8.51
N ASP A 356 22.56 -22.93 8.79
CA ASP A 356 23.16 -23.66 9.88
C ASP A 356 24.66 -23.73 9.73
N GLY A 357 25.38 -23.62 10.83
CA GLY A 357 26.84 -23.62 10.87
C GLY A 357 27.49 -22.31 10.42
N SER A 358 26.72 -21.31 9.97
CA SER A 358 27.27 -19.97 9.70
C SER A 358 27.53 -19.21 11.02
N ALA A 359 28.48 -18.27 11.00
CA ALA A 359 28.79 -17.42 12.16
C ALA A 359 27.57 -16.57 12.63
N LEU A 360 26.63 -16.30 11.75
CA LEU A 360 25.41 -15.55 12.05
C LEU A 360 24.31 -16.40 12.70
N ALA A 361 24.32 -17.72 12.52
CA ALA A 361 23.28 -18.60 13.06
C ALA A 361 23.16 -18.52 14.59
N ALA A 362 24.27 -18.37 15.31
CA ALA A 362 24.31 -18.20 16.76
C ALA A 362 23.83 -16.81 17.22
N GLN A 363 23.68 -15.84 16.33
CA GLN A 363 23.24 -14.48 16.61
C GLN A 363 21.76 -14.24 16.32
N ASN A 364 21.09 -15.16 15.59
CA ASN A 364 19.64 -15.06 15.40
C ASN A 364 18.90 -15.16 16.72
N THR A 365 17.87 -14.35 16.88
CA THR A 365 16.98 -14.35 18.05
C THR A 365 15.59 -14.80 17.64
N TYR A 366 14.87 -15.49 18.53
CA TYR A 366 13.55 -16.03 18.28
C TYR A 366 12.60 -15.64 19.41
N CYS A 367 11.33 -15.45 19.10
CA CYS A 367 10.30 -15.16 20.10
C CYS A 367 10.04 -16.35 21.03
N ASP A 368 10.21 -17.59 20.51
CA ASP A 368 10.06 -18.83 21.27
C ASP A 368 11.06 -19.88 20.76
N ASP A 369 11.51 -20.73 21.68
CA ASP A 369 12.52 -21.76 21.42
C ASP A 369 12.10 -22.81 20.38
N GLN A 370 10.79 -23.01 20.18
CA GLN A 370 10.28 -23.93 19.18
C GLN A 370 10.66 -23.56 17.73
N TYR A 371 10.94 -22.28 17.45
CA TYR A 371 11.28 -21.78 16.11
C TYR A 371 12.78 -21.84 15.78
N LYS A 372 13.63 -22.01 16.80
CA LYS A 372 15.08 -22.10 16.60
C LYS A 372 15.51 -23.43 15.96
N PRO A 373 16.75 -23.54 15.46
CA PRO A 373 17.30 -24.81 15.01
C PRO A 373 17.16 -25.93 16.07
N GLY A 374 16.58 -27.07 15.66
CA GLY A 374 16.27 -28.19 16.54
C GLY A 374 15.01 -28.06 17.39
N GLY A 375 14.23 -26.99 17.25
CA GLY A 375 12.91 -26.84 17.88
C GLY A 375 11.79 -27.56 17.11
N ASP A 376 10.65 -27.76 17.76
CA ASP A 376 9.52 -28.54 17.20
C ASP A 376 8.87 -27.90 15.95
N GLN A 377 9.01 -26.59 15.78
CA GLN A 377 8.54 -25.80 14.63
C GLN A 377 9.71 -25.03 14.00
N GLU A 378 10.84 -25.66 13.87
CA GLU A 378 12.06 -25.07 13.32
C GLU A 378 11.78 -24.35 12.00
N LEU A 379 12.13 -23.05 11.93
CA LEU A 379 11.98 -22.26 10.71
C LEU A 379 13.02 -22.69 9.66
N PRO A 380 12.69 -22.69 8.35
CA PRO A 380 13.67 -22.95 7.30
C PRO A 380 14.71 -21.83 7.21
N LYS A 381 15.87 -22.13 6.63
CA LYS A 381 16.90 -21.13 6.31
C LYS A 381 16.31 -20.01 5.48
N TYR A 382 16.77 -18.79 5.72
CA TYR A 382 16.31 -17.55 5.07
C TYR A 382 14.89 -17.09 5.49
N ALA A 383 14.20 -17.81 6.39
CA ALA A 383 12.91 -17.38 6.93
C ALA A 383 13.02 -15.99 7.58
N SER A 384 12.03 -15.15 7.35
CA SER A 384 11.98 -13.82 7.95
C SER A 384 11.80 -13.91 9.47
N LEU A 385 12.64 -13.20 10.18
CA LEU A 385 12.56 -12.88 11.61
C LEU A 385 12.29 -11.38 11.81
N LYS A 386 12.09 -10.62 10.74
CA LYS A 386 11.87 -9.17 10.77
C LYS A 386 10.54 -8.82 11.43
N PHE A 387 9.46 -9.49 11.03
CA PHE A 387 8.11 -9.18 11.52
C PHE A 387 7.77 -10.08 12.69
N ARG A 388 7.74 -9.50 13.89
CA ARG A 388 7.46 -10.22 15.14
C ARG A 388 5.99 -10.13 15.52
N PRO A 389 5.42 -11.13 16.23
CA PRO A 389 4.13 -10.96 16.87
C PRO A 389 4.19 -9.89 17.96
N GLY A 390 3.10 -9.17 18.19
CA GLY A 390 2.97 -8.15 19.23
C GLY A 390 3.29 -8.72 20.61
N GLY A 391 4.09 -8.01 21.39
CA GLY A 391 4.54 -8.47 22.70
C GLY A 391 5.43 -9.72 22.67
N GLY A 392 5.82 -10.21 21.50
CA GLY A 392 6.46 -11.52 21.33
C GLY A 392 5.50 -12.69 21.60
N ASP A 393 4.19 -12.44 21.64
CA ASP A 393 3.19 -13.46 21.97
C ASP A 393 2.87 -14.33 20.74
N VAL A 394 3.47 -15.50 20.71
CA VAL A 394 3.30 -16.48 19.63
C VAL A 394 1.99 -17.25 19.74
N LYS A 395 1.29 -17.20 20.89
CA LYS A 395 0.11 -18.04 21.19
C LYS A 395 -1.21 -17.32 21.05
N SER A 396 -1.30 -16.06 21.46
CA SER A 396 -2.53 -15.28 21.46
C SER A 396 -2.61 -14.34 20.26
N ASN A 397 -3.56 -14.59 19.34
CA ASN A 397 -3.77 -13.67 18.22
C ASN A 397 -4.27 -12.28 18.66
N THR A 398 -4.96 -12.15 19.77
CA THR A 398 -5.47 -10.87 20.27
C THR A 398 -4.34 -9.95 20.77
N ILE A 399 -3.20 -10.52 21.12
CA ILE A 399 -1.98 -9.79 21.46
C ILE A 399 -1.04 -9.76 20.26
N GLY A 400 -0.68 -10.93 19.73
CA GLY A 400 0.32 -11.07 18.68
C GLY A 400 -0.05 -10.43 17.35
N ALA A 401 -1.34 -10.38 16.96
CA ALA A 401 -1.78 -9.70 15.75
C ALA A 401 -2.11 -8.22 15.95
N ALA A 402 -2.23 -7.74 17.20
CA ALA A 402 -2.47 -6.33 17.51
C ALA A 402 -1.16 -5.52 17.39
N THR A 403 -0.61 -5.48 16.18
CA THR A 403 0.63 -4.78 15.85
C THR A 403 0.39 -3.66 14.85
N SER A 404 1.43 -2.88 14.57
CA SER A 404 1.45 -1.89 13.49
C SER A 404 2.23 -2.41 12.29
N PHE A 405 1.97 -1.84 11.11
CA PHE A 405 2.84 -1.97 9.94
C PHE A 405 3.10 -0.58 9.33
N PRO A 406 4.27 -0.36 8.71
CA PRO A 406 4.66 0.96 8.24
C PRO A 406 3.97 1.31 6.93
N ILE A 407 3.52 2.56 6.83
CA ILE A 407 3.10 3.20 5.58
C ILE A 407 4.26 4.02 5.01
N MET A 408 5.07 4.60 5.90
CA MET A 408 6.25 5.37 5.53
C MET A 408 7.26 5.38 6.67
N ARG A 409 8.52 5.13 6.34
CA ARG A 409 9.66 5.22 7.27
C ARG A 409 10.67 6.26 6.82
N VAL A 410 11.42 6.83 7.76
CA VAL A 410 12.44 7.82 7.44
C VAL A 410 13.59 7.21 6.62
N GLU A 411 13.89 5.94 6.80
CA GLU A 411 14.89 5.21 6.04
C GLU A 411 14.59 5.25 4.53
N GLU A 412 13.32 5.11 4.14
CA GLU A 412 12.94 5.25 2.73
C GLU A 412 13.34 6.62 2.17
N MET A 413 13.20 7.67 2.96
CA MET A 413 13.54 9.03 2.53
C MET A 413 15.04 9.19 2.32
N TYR A 414 15.89 8.58 3.17
CA TYR A 414 17.34 8.55 2.95
C TYR A 414 17.72 7.84 1.65
N PHE A 415 17.05 6.72 1.33
CA PHE A 415 17.30 6.02 0.07
C PHE A 415 16.79 6.78 -1.15
N ILE A 416 15.64 7.44 -1.05
CA ILE A 416 15.14 8.32 -2.13
C ILE A 416 16.10 9.49 -2.36
N GLU A 417 16.58 10.12 -1.31
CA GLU A 417 17.56 11.21 -1.43
C GLU A 417 18.85 10.75 -2.12
N ALA A 418 19.39 9.59 -1.69
CA ALA A 418 20.60 9.03 -2.26
C ALA A 418 20.43 8.64 -3.73
N GLU A 419 19.32 7.97 -4.09
CA GLU A 419 19.03 7.56 -5.46
C GLU A 419 18.81 8.77 -6.36
N ALA A 420 18.00 9.72 -5.92
CA ALA A 420 17.74 10.95 -6.67
C ALA A 420 19.03 11.77 -6.90
N ALA A 421 19.90 11.85 -5.89
CA ALA A 421 21.23 12.45 -6.03
C ALA A 421 22.11 11.67 -7.03
N ALA A 422 22.07 10.33 -7.02
CA ALA A 422 22.88 9.50 -7.91
C ALA A 422 22.52 9.68 -9.38
N HIS A 423 21.26 9.89 -9.70
CA HIS A 423 20.80 10.19 -11.07
C HIS A 423 21.37 11.50 -11.59
N GLN A 424 21.68 12.47 -10.73
CA GLN A 424 22.23 13.78 -11.05
C GLN A 424 23.76 13.79 -10.92
N ASN A 425 24.29 13.21 -9.84
CA ASN A 425 25.70 13.13 -9.52
C ASN A 425 25.99 11.80 -8.78
N PRO A 426 26.52 10.78 -9.47
CA PRO A 426 26.79 9.46 -8.88
C PRO A 426 27.67 9.50 -7.64
N THR A 427 28.67 10.40 -7.59
CA THR A 427 29.55 10.55 -6.43
C THR A 427 28.79 11.03 -5.19
N GLN A 428 27.88 11.99 -5.36
CA GLN A 428 27.04 12.48 -4.27
C GLN A 428 26.08 11.37 -3.77
N GLY A 429 25.40 10.67 -4.69
CA GLY A 429 24.51 9.57 -4.31
C GLY A 429 25.23 8.45 -3.57
N LYS A 430 26.41 8.06 -4.06
CA LYS A 430 27.28 7.09 -3.37
C LYS A 430 27.66 7.56 -1.96
N THR A 431 28.03 8.83 -1.80
CA THR A 431 28.39 9.41 -0.50
C THR A 431 27.23 9.34 0.48
N LEU A 432 26.02 9.72 0.05
CA LEU A 432 24.80 9.65 0.87
C LEU A 432 24.50 8.19 1.30
N LEU A 433 24.58 7.25 0.36
CA LEU A 433 24.41 5.83 0.68
C LEU A 433 25.44 5.35 1.72
N VAL A 434 26.72 5.57 1.48
CA VAL A 434 27.80 5.11 2.37
C VAL A 434 27.64 5.70 3.77
N ASN A 435 27.30 6.98 3.87
CA ASN A 435 27.07 7.64 5.15
C ASN A 435 25.90 7.01 5.92
N PHE A 436 24.77 6.79 5.24
CA PHE A 436 23.61 6.12 5.85
C PHE A 436 23.97 4.71 6.33
N MET A 437 24.55 3.91 5.44
CA MET A 437 24.87 2.52 5.74
C MET A 437 25.83 2.39 6.92
N ARG A 438 26.89 3.20 6.96
CA ARG A 438 27.87 3.17 8.06
C ARG A 438 27.31 3.67 9.38
N ALA A 439 26.43 4.65 9.33
CA ALA A 439 25.82 5.19 10.54
C ALA A 439 24.78 4.24 11.17
N TYR A 440 24.05 3.47 10.35
CA TYR A 440 22.85 2.79 10.82
C TYR A 440 22.78 1.29 10.55
N ARG A 441 23.58 0.72 9.62
CA ARG A 441 23.41 -0.68 9.18
C ARG A 441 24.68 -1.52 9.29
N ASP A 442 25.77 -1.04 8.74
CA ASP A 442 27.06 -1.74 8.70
C ASP A 442 28.21 -0.73 8.76
N ALA A 443 28.87 -0.61 9.91
CA ALA A 443 29.98 0.32 10.10
C ALA A 443 31.14 0.10 9.11
N ASN A 444 31.25 -1.11 8.52
CA ASN A 444 32.28 -1.48 7.55
C ASN A 444 31.82 -1.32 6.10
N TYR A 445 30.61 -0.82 5.87
CA TYR A 445 30.04 -0.75 4.53
C TYR A 445 30.91 0.02 3.55
N SER A 446 31.11 -0.57 2.39
CA SER A 446 31.78 0.06 1.25
C SER A 446 31.21 -0.49 -0.06
N THR A 447 31.33 0.28 -1.13
CA THR A 447 30.94 -0.15 -2.47
C THR A 447 31.92 0.34 -3.52
N THR A 448 32.20 -0.51 -4.50
CA THR A 448 33.04 -0.21 -5.66
C THR A 448 32.27 0.47 -6.78
N ALA A 449 30.93 0.58 -6.68
CA ALA A 449 30.10 1.24 -7.66
C ALA A 449 30.59 2.68 -7.94
N SER A 450 30.75 3.04 -9.21
CA SER A 450 31.31 4.34 -9.63
C SER A 450 30.58 4.97 -10.82
N THR A 451 29.93 4.18 -11.66
CA THR A 451 29.08 4.71 -12.72
C THR A 451 27.68 5.03 -12.18
N LYS A 452 26.95 5.91 -12.87
CA LYS A 452 25.57 6.26 -12.48
C LYS A 452 24.72 5.00 -12.28
N ASP A 453 24.68 4.12 -13.25
CA ASP A 453 23.80 2.95 -13.22
C ASP A 453 24.22 1.98 -12.10
N ALA A 454 25.53 1.75 -11.89
CA ALA A 454 26.00 0.90 -10.80
C ALA A 454 25.71 1.49 -9.41
N VAL A 455 25.82 2.82 -9.25
CA VAL A 455 25.49 3.49 -7.97
C VAL A 455 24.00 3.44 -7.71
N VAL A 456 23.16 3.71 -8.71
CA VAL A 456 21.69 3.60 -8.60
C VAL A 456 21.29 2.16 -8.25
N GLU A 457 21.85 1.16 -8.95
CA GLU A 457 21.57 -0.25 -8.67
C GLU A 457 21.93 -0.62 -7.23
N GLU A 458 23.09 -0.18 -6.74
CA GLU A 458 23.51 -0.46 -5.36
C GLU A 458 22.61 0.23 -4.33
N ILE A 459 22.23 1.50 -4.55
CA ILE A 459 21.29 2.20 -3.66
C ILE A 459 19.95 1.48 -3.63
N VAL A 460 19.42 1.10 -4.79
CA VAL A 460 18.14 0.40 -4.90
C VAL A 460 18.21 -0.99 -4.28
N PHE A 461 19.34 -1.70 -4.43
CA PHE A 461 19.54 -2.98 -3.73
C PHE A 461 19.45 -2.80 -2.21
N GLN A 462 20.17 -1.83 -1.66
CA GLN A 462 20.16 -1.55 -0.21
C GLN A 462 18.77 -1.10 0.28
N LYS A 463 18.04 -0.33 -0.53
CA LYS A 463 16.64 0.06 -0.28
C LYS A 463 15.71 -1.15 -0.27
N ARG A 464 15.87 -2.09 -1.21
CA ARG A 464 15.08 -3.33 -1.28
C ARG A 464 15.27 -4.21 -0.06
N VAL A 465 16.51 -4.30 0.46
CA VAL A 465 16.81 -4.98 1.72
C VAL A 465 16.13 -4.26 2.89
N GLU A 466 16.29 -2.95 2.97
CA GLU A 466 15.73 -2.13 4.05
C GLU A 466 14.21 -2.23 4.14
N LEU A 467 13.55 -2.13 3.00
CA LEU A 467 12.09 -2.11 2.89
C LEU A 467 11.52 -3.48 2.50
N TRP A 468 12.29 -4.55 2.74
CA TRP A 468 11.82 -5.91 2.47
C TRP A 468 10.54 -6.22 3.25
N GLY A 469 9.52 -6.72 2.56
CA GLY A 469 8.21 -6.99 3.14
C GLY A 469 7.32 -5.76 3.36
N GLU A 470 7.72 -4.57 2.88
CA GLU A 470 6.97 -3.32 3.07
C GLU A 470 6.31 -2.81 1.78
N GLY A 471 6.25 -3.63 0.74
CA GLY A 471 5.51 -3.39 -0.51
C GLY A 471 6.08 -2.28 -1.41
N GLN A 472 7.30 -1.77 -1.17
CA GLN A 472 7.86 -0.66 -1.94
C GLN A 472 8.71 -1.12 -3.13
N THR A 473 9.38 -2.25 -3.04
CA THR A 473 10.29 -2.79 -4.06
C THR A 473 9.64 -2.94 -5.44
N PHE A 474 8.37 -3.33 -5.48
CA PHE A 474 7.57 -3.44 -6.71
C PHE A 474 7.65 -2.20 -7.59
N TYR A 475 7.57 -1.02 -6.98
CA TYR A 475 7.58 0.25 -7.70
C TYR A 475 8.95 0.57 -8.31
N ASP A 476 10.02 0.24 -7.61
CA ASP A 476 11.39 0.48 -8.11
C ASP A 476 11.73 -0.48 -9.26
N ILE A 477 11.37 -1.77 -9.16
CA ILE A 477 11.52 -2.75 -10.23
C ILE A 477 10.77 -2.28 -11.48
N LYS A 478 9.51 -1.86 -11.31
CA LYS A 478 8.67 -1.39 -12.41
C LYS A 478 9.23 -0.13 -13.07
N ARG A 479 9.59 0.88 -12.28
CA ARG A 479 10.09 2.16 -12.76
C ARG A 479 11.44 2.04 -13.47
N LEU A 480 12.38 1.34 -12.84
CA LEU A 480 13.76 1.20 -13.34
C LEU A 480 13.93 0.12 -14.42
N ASN A 481 12.85 -0.53 -14.82
CA ASN A 481 12.89 -1.63 -15.79
C ASN A 481 13.79 -2.80 -15.35
N TYR A 482 13.80 -3.12 -14.06
CA TYR A 482 14.60 -4.23 -13.55
C TYR A 482 13.94 -5.58 -13.82
N SER A 483 14.80 -6.60 -14.00
CA SER A 483 14.35 -7.98 -14.12
C SER A 483 13.96 -8.57 -12.77
N VAL A 484 12.93 -9.42 -12.78
CA VAL A 484 12.67 -10.36 -11.69
C VAL A 484 13.39 -11.66 -11.98
N LYS A 485 14.23 -12.12 -11.06
CA LYS A 485 15.00 -13.35 -11.17
C LYS A 485 14.67 -14.25 -9.98
N ARG A 486 13.98 -15.37 -10.24
CA ARG A 486 13.60 -16.35 -9.22
C ARG A 486 14.16 -17.76 -9.50
N ALA A 487 14.60 -18.01 -10.75
CA ALA A 487 15.23 -19.27 -11.15
C ALA A 487 16.74 -19.06 -11.27
N TYR A 488 17.49 -19.61 -10.33
CA TYR A 488 18.95 -19.64 -10.29
C TYR A 488 19.42 -20.85 -9.45
N THR A 489 20.68 -21.22 -9.55
CA THR A 489 21.24 -22.38 -8.83
C THR A 489 21.11 -22.19 -7.31
N GLY A 490 20.41 -23.12 -6.66
CA GLY A 490 20.21 -23.08 -5.21
C GLY A 490 19.12 -22.09 -4.75
N THR A 491 18.24 -21.64 -5.65
CA THR A 491 17.11 -20.79 -5.32
C THR A 491 16.20 -21.42 -4.26
N ASN A 492 15.68 -20.61 -3.36
CA ASN A 492 14.64 -20.99 -2.39
C ASN A 492 13.22 -20.67 -2.86
N PHE A 493 13.04 -20.21 -4.11
CA PHE A 493 11.71 -20.08 -4.70
C PHE A 493 11.14 -21.46 -5.04
N LYS A 494 9.84 -21.63 -4.79
CA LYS A 494 9.07 -22.80 -5.22
C LYS A 494 9.13 -22.95 -6.74
N GLU A 495 9.25 -24.18 -7.24
CA GLU A 495 9.37 -24.47 -8.68
C GLU A 495 8.29 -23.78 -9.53
N THR A 496 7.05 -23.84 -9.08
CA THR A 496 5.90 -23.25 -9.78
C THR A 496 5.89 -21.71 -9.82
N ALA A 497 6.83 -21.04 -9.12
CA ALA A 497 6.98 -19.60 -9.09
C ALA A 497 8.35 -19.12 -9.63
N ARG A 498 9.18 -20.02 -10.19
CA ARG A 498 10.51 -19.71 -10.72
C ARG A 498 10.44 -19.04 -12.07
N TYR A 499 10.10 -17.78 -12.10
CA TYR A 499 10.10 -16.95 -13.30
C TYR A 499 11.36 -16.09 -13.38
N ASN A 500 11.89 -15.94 -14.62
CA ASN A 500 12.90 -14.94 -14.94
C ASN A 500 12.36 -14.04 -16.03
N THR A 501 12.57 -12.73 -15.90
CA THR A 501 12.15 -11.74 -16.89
C THR A 501 13.33 -10.98 -17.46
N ASN A 502 13.18 -10.44 -18.66
CA ASN A 502 14.10 -9.50 -19.25
C ASN A 502 13.53 -8.08 -19.12
N GLY A 503 13.98 -7.36 -18.09
CA GLY A 503 13.38 -6.10 -17.67
C GLY A 503 12.10 -6.31 -16.84
N ARG A 504 11.32 -5.23 -16.67
CA ARG A 504 10.09 -5.23 -15.86
C ARG A 504 9.10 -6.29 -16.31
N PRO A 505 8.53 -7.06 -15.39
CA PRO A 505 7.52 -8.05 -15.73
C PRO A 505 6.21 -7.45 -16.24
N ALA A 506 5.54 -8.13 -17.18
CA ALA A 506 4.22 -7.72 -17.66
C ALA A 506 3.17 -7.67 -16.53
N TRP A 507 3.29 -8.54 -15.52
CA TRP A 507 2.36 -8.61 -14.39
C TRP A 507 2.42 -7.41 -13.44
N MET A 508 3.39 -6.52 -13.59
CA MET A 508 3.44 -5.27 -12.82
C MET A 508 2.56 -4.15 -13.40
N ASN A 509 1.93 -4.38 -14.55
CA ASN A 509 0.91 -3.51 -15.16
C ASN A 509 -0.48 -4.05 -14.82
N PHE A 510 -1.05 -3.66 -13.68
CA PHE A 510 -2.34 -4.18 -13.20
C PHE A 510 -3.49 -3.87 -14.16
N CYS A 511 -4.38 -4.83 -14.35
CA CYS A 511 -5.59 -4.66 -15.15
C CYS A 511 -6.68 -3.94 -14.33
N ILE A 512 -7.42 -3.03 -14.98
CA ILE A 512 -8.67 -2.49 -14.45
C ILE A 512 -9.73 -3.57 -14.49
N ILE A 513 -10.55 -3.66 -13.45
CA ILE A 513 -11.56 -4.72 -13.32
C ILE A 513 -12.70 -4.58 -14.32
N ARG A 514 -13.26 -5.72 -14.76
CA ARG A 514 -14.36 -5.75 -15.71
C ARG A 514 -15.60 -4.99 -15.26
N ASN A 515 -15.92 -5.06 -13.95
CA ASN A 515 -17.08 -4.37 -13.41
C ASN A 515 -16.97 -2.84 -13.56
N GLU A 516 -15.76 -2.28 -13.46
CA GLU A 516 -15.54 -0.87 -13.75
C GLU A 516 -15.79 -0.56 -15.23
N GLY A 517 -15.26 -1.38 -16.14
CA GLY A 517 -15.52 -1.23 -17.58
C GLY A 517 -17.00 -1.36 -17.96
N ASN A 518 -17.79 -2.16 -17.24
CA ASN A 518 -19.23 -2.26 -17.45
C ASN A 518 -20.00 -0.99 -17.06
N ASN A 519 -19.46 -0.20 -16.12
CA ASN A 519 -20.04 1.06 -15.66
C ASN A 519 -19.42 2.29 -16.34
N ASN A 520 -18.24 2.14 -16.92
CA ASN A 520 -17.46 3.16 -17.61
C ASN A 520 -16.89 2.56 -18.88
N ASP A 521 -17.68 2.59 -19.95
CA ASP A 521 -17.45 1.85 -21.19
C ASP A 521 -16.17 2.25 -21.93
N VAL A 522 -15.68 3.47 -21.74
CA VAL A 522 -14.42 3.94 -22.33
C VAL A 522 -13.19 3.21 -21.80
N LEU A 523 -13.32 2.44 -20.71
CA LEU A 523 -12.25 1.62 -20.17
C LEU A 523 -12.14 0.25 -20.84
N LEU A 524 -13.18 -0.21 -21.53
CA LEU A 524 -13.22 -1.54 -22.14
C LEU A 524 -12.14 -1.71 -23.21
N THR A 525 -11.85 -0.66 -23.97
CA THR A 525 -10.88 -0.67 -25.06
C THR A 525 -9.48 -0.17 -24.67
N THR A 526 -9.32 0.35 -23.46
CA THR A 526 -8.05 0.95 -23.00
C THR A 526 -7.42 0.22 -21.81
N ASN A 527 -7.89 -0.99 -21.50
CA ASN A 527 -7.35 -1.77 -20.40
C ASN A 527 -5.93 -2.28 -20.68
N ASN A 528 -5.19 -2.56 -19.62
CA ASN A 528 -3.90 -3.23 -19.73
C ASN A 528 -4.09 -4.69 -20.19
N PRO A 529 -3.14 -5.25 -20.94
CA PRO A 529 -3.14 -6.67 -21.28
C PRO A 529 -3.13 -7.56 -20.05
N ASP A 530 -3.90 -8.66 -20.07
CA ASP A 530 -3.91 -9.67 -19.00
C ASP A 530 -2.57 -10.41 -18.97
N PRO A 531 -1.82 -10.37 -17.86
CA PRO A 531 -0.53 -11.05 -17.75
C PRO A 531 -0.65 -12.54 -17.42
N THR A 532 -1.86 -13.04 -17.18
CA THR A 532 -2.10 -14.45 -16.77
C THR A 532 -1.60 -15.41 -17.85
N GLY A 533 -0.73 -16.35 -17.46
CA GLY A 533 -0.23 -17.39 -18.37
C GLY A 533 0.82 -16.94 -19.40
N LEU A 534 1.35 -15.71 -19.29
CA LEU A 534 2.40 -15.23 -20.22
C LEU A 534 3.81 -15.73 -19.87
N TYR A 535 3.98 -16.30 -18.68
CA TYR A 535 5.27 -16.78 -18.19
C TYR A 535 5.15 -18.24 -17.75
N GLU A 536 6.13 -19.03 -18.16
CA GLU A 536 6.27 -20.41 -17.71
C GLU A 536 7.39 -20.51 -16.68
N PRO A 537 7.21 -21.30 -15.61
CA PRO A 537 8.28 -21.53 -14.65
C PRO A 537 9.51 -22.17 -15.29
N VAL A 538 10.67 -21.64 -14.99
CA VAL A 538 11.96 -22.24 -15.37
C VAL A 538 12.19 -23.50 -14.53
N ARG A 539 12.42 -24.64 -15.20
CA ARG A 539 12.68 -25.94 -14.55
C ARG A 539 14.13 -26.10 -14.14
#